data_ac18a77270d8a5e781c7ea9c55dc0074
#
_entry.id   ac18a77270d8a5e781c7ea9c55dc0074
#
_cell.length_a   1.000
_cell.length_b   1.000
_cell.length_c   1.000
_cell.angle_alpha   90.00
_cell.angle_beta   90.00
_cell.angle_gamma   90.00
#
_symmetry.space_group_name_H-M   'P 1'
#
loop_
_entity.id
_entity.type
_entity.pdbx_description
1 polymer ?
#
loop_
_entity_poly.entity_id
_entity_poly.type
_entity_poly.pdbx_seq_one_letter_code
_entity_poly.pdbx_strand_id
1 'polypeptide(L)'
;LEGKIVTLSFHWYSPLGGRDKSFYAENTDFDPSKVLVEGTPERNAFYEDMEKIAVVLQEFKEYKIPVLWRPFHESDGTWFWWGSKGPEVAKELYKLMFDYYVNVKSLDNLLWVWNCRLKSGYPGDDYVDIISLDEYLPEYKPTDYKEQYDKLIFETTQNKVAALAELGYLPSAEMLSQSKVPWVYFMTWSKEFIIGEQYNTVENLKKVYENPYVISDKEK
;
A
#
# COMPACT_ATOMS: atom_id res chain seq x y z
N LEU A 1 -11.18 14.79 -13.45
CA LEU A 1 -10.24 14.76 -12.32
C LEU A 1 -9.30 15.94 -12.48
N GLU A 2 -9.34 16.87 -11.56
CA GLU A 2 -8.57 18.14 -11.58
C GLU A 2 -7.08 17.94 -11.26
N GLY A 3 -6.43 16.96 -11.93
CA GLY A 3 -5.01 16.65 -11.72
C GLY A 3 -4.71 15.88 -10.43
N LYS A 4 -5.73 15.29 -9.78
CA LYS A 4 -5.55 14.51 -8.54
C LYS A 4 -5.05 13.11 -8.85
N ILE A 5 -4.18 12.58 -7.98
CA ILE A 5 -3.70 11.21 -8.04
C ILE A 5 -4.65 10.32 -7.22
N VAL A 6 -5.12 9.24 -7.84
CA VAL A 6 -5.97 8.24 -7.17
C VAL A 6 -5.11 7.12 -6.64
N THR A 7 -5.18 6.88 -5.34
CA THR A 7 -4.59 5.70 -4.70
C THR A 7 -5.70 4.84 -4.13
N LEU A 8 -5.70 3.56 -4.47
CA LEU A 8 -6.64 2.58 -3.94
C LEU A 8 -5.90 1.50 -3.16
N SER A 9 -6.32 1.32 -1.93
CA SER A 9 -5.95 0.24 -1.04
C SER A 9 -7.21 -0.22 -0.32
N PHE A 10 -7.25 -1.45 0.14
CA PHE A 10 -8.43 -1.94 0.84
C PHE A 10 -8.08 -3.01 1.87
N HIS A 11 -8.81 -2.98 2.97
CA HIS A 11 -8.82 -4.04 3.95
C HIS A 11 -9.75 -5.15 3.45
N TRP A 12 -9.17 -6.07 2.71
CA TRP A 12 -9.90 -7.12 2.03
C TRP A 12 -10.40 -8.18 3.00
N TYR A 13 -11.70 -8.24 3.20
CA TYR A 13 -12.32 -9.34 3.94
C TYR A 13 -12.03 -10.66 3.24
N SER A 14 -11.67 -11.68 4.02
CA SER A 14 -11.30 -12.99 3.45
C SER A 14 -12.33 -13.47 2.44
N PRO A 15 -11.94 -13.90 1.24
CA PRO A 15 -12.87 -14.29 0.18
C PRO A 15 -13.81 -15.41 0.60
N LEU A 16 -13.28 -16.36 1.35
CA LEU A 16 -14.04 -17.49 1.92
C LEU A 16 -13.84 -17.50 3.43
N GLY A 17 -14.93 -17.50 4.18
CA GLY A 17 -14.87 -17.58 5.64
C GLY A 17 -15.19 -18.98 6.12
N GLY A 18 -14.34 -19.60 6.91
CA GLY A 18 -14.66 -20.81 7.68
C GLY A 18 -15.40 -20.43 8.96
N ARG A 19 -14.78 -19.60 9.78
CA ARG A 19 -15.34 -19.08 11.03
C ARG A 19 -16.09 -17.77 10.78
N ASP A 20 -15.35 -16.76 10.31
CA ASP A 20 -15.89 -15.46 9.96
C ASP A 20 -15.12 -14.88 8.77
N LYS A 21 -15.79 -14.06 7.96
CA LYS A 21 -15.08 -13.22 6.97
C LYS A 21 -14.48 -12.03 7.70
N SER A 22 -13.17 -11.85 7.59
CA SER A 22 -12.45 -10.73 8.17
C SER A 22 -11.19 -10.43 7.37
N PHE A 23 -10.69 -9.20 7.47
CA PHE A 23 -9.34 -8.89 7.01
C PHE A 23 -8.29 -9.28 8.07
N TYR A 24 -8.65 -9.35 9.36
CA TYR A 24 -7.76 -9.83 10.40
C TYR A 24 -7.68 -11.36 10.40
N ALA A 25 -6.45 -11.88 10.42
CA ALA A 25 -6.15 -13.31 10.41
C ALA A 25 -6.74 -14.06 11.62
N GLU A 26 -6.77 -13.41 12.79
CA GLU A 26 -7.32 -13.99 14.02
C GLU A 26 -8.84 -14.28 13.95
N ASN A 27 -9.56 -13.58 13.07
CA ASN A 27 -11.01 -13.66 12.95
C ASN A 27 -11.47 -14.49 11.74
N THR A 28 -10.57 -15.13 11.01
CA THR A 28 -10.93 -15.96 9.84
C THR A 28 -10.13 -17.26 9.81
N ASP A 29 -10.71 -18.30 9.23
CA ASP A 29 -10.04 -19.57 8.96
C ASP A 29 -9.52 -19.65 7.51
N PHE A 30 -9.55 -18.55 6.77
CA PHE A 30 -9.08 -18.52 5.39
C PHE A 30 -7.57 -18.73 5.33
N ASP A 31 -7.14 -19.76 4.61
CA ASP A 31 -5.72 -20.06 4.40
C ASP A 31 -5.24 -19.52 3.05
N PRO A 32 -4.48 -18.42 3.02
CA PRO A 32 -4.00 -17.82 1.78
C PRO A 32 -3.06 -18.73 0.99
N SER A 33 -2.38 -19.69 1.61
CA SER A 33 -1.51 -20.62 0.90
C SER A 33 -2.27 -21.54 -0.05
N LYS A 34 -3.54 -21.83 0.25
CA LYS A 34 -4.41 -22.63 -0.60
C LYS A 34 -4.85 -21.91 -1.88
N VAL A 35 -4.79 -20.57 -1.88
CA VAL A 35 -5.02 -19.80 -3.12
C VAL A 35 -4.00 -20.15 -4.21
N LEU A 36 -2.79 -20.55 -3.82
CA LEU A 36 -1.72 -20.92 -4.74
C LEU A 36 -1.90 -22.35 -5.31
N VAL A 37 -2.87 -23.10 -4.80
CA VAL A 37 -3.15 -24.48 -5.23
C VAL A 37 -4.38 -24.50 -6.13
N GLU A 38 -4.25 -25.05 -7.34
CA GLU A 38 -5.35 -25.15 -8.30
C GLU A 38 -6.49 -26.03 -7.78
N GLY A 39 -7.73 -25.63 -8.09
CA GLY A 39 -8.93 -26.39 -7.75
C GLY A 39 -9.40 -26.24 -6.30
N THR A 40 -8.73 -25.47 -5.47
CA THR A 40 -9.16 -25.22 -4.09
C THR A 40 -10.34 -24.24 -4.02
N PRO A 41 -11.23 -24.37 -3.03
CA PRO A 41 -12.28 -23.40 -2.79
C PRO A 41 -11.73 -21.99 -2.52
N GLU A 42 -10.60 -21.88 -1.81
CA GLU A 42 -9.93 -20.62 -1.50
C GLU A 42 -9.47 -19.89 -2.76
N ARG A 43 -8.89 -20.62 -3.73
CA ARG A 43 -8.50 -20.05 -5.02
C ARG A 43 -9.72 -19.55 -5.82
N ASN A 44 -10.77 -20.34 -5.89
CA ASN A 44 -11.97 -19.94 -6.61
C ASN A 44 -12.60 -18.69 -6.03
N ALA A 45 -12.76 -18.62 -4.70
CA ALA A 45 -13.32 -17.47 -4.01
C ALA A 45 -12.41 -16.21 -4.16
N PHE A 46 -11.09 -16.39 -4.17
CA PHE A 46 -10.14 -15.31 -4.41
C PHE A 46 -10.31 -14.71 -5.81
N TYR A 47 -10.44 -15.54 -6.84
CA TYR A 47 -10.69 -15.06 -8.20
C TYR A 47 -12.07 -14.42 -8.37
N GLU A 48 -13.11 -14.95 -7.71
CA GLU A 48 -14.45 -14.35 -7.72
C GLU A 48 -14.44 -12.92 -7.14
N ASP A 49 -13.68 -12.68 -6.08
CA ASP A 49 -13.54 -11.35 -5.51
C ASP A 49 -12.68 -10.44 -6.38
N MET A 50 -11.59 -10.97 -6.97
CA MET A 50 -10.79 -10.20 -7.93
C MET A 50 -11.62 -9.76 -9.15
N GLU A 51 -12.57 -10.59 -9.63
CA GLU A 51 -13.48 -10.20 -10.71
C GLU A 51 -14.35 -9.00 -10.33
N LYS A 52 -14.89 -8.98 -9.12
CA LYS A 52 -15.71 -7.85 -8.64
C LYS A 52 -14.89 -6.56 -8.57
N ILE A 53 -13.64 -6.65 -8.10
CA ILE A 53 -12.72 -5.52 -8.02
C ILE A 53 -12.30 -5.06 -9.42
N ALA A 54 -12.05 -6.01 -10.34
CA ALA A 54 -11.68 -5.70 -11.72
C ALA A 54 -12.75 -4.85 -12.44
N VAL A 55 -14.03 -5.05 -12.16
CA VAL A 55 -15.12 -4.22 -12.72
C VAL A 55 -14.93 -2.75 -12.34
N VAL A 56 -14.63 -2.46 -11.08
CA VAL A 56 -14.39 -1.09 -10.61
C VAL A 56 -13.13 -0.51 -11.22
N LEU A 57 -12.05 -1.29 -11.29
CA LEU A 57 -10.78 -0.84 -11.89
C LEU A 57 -10.92 -0.59 -13.40
N GLN A 58 -11.77 -1.35 -14.08
CA GLN A 58 -12.10 -1.15 -15.49
C GLN A 58 -12.79 0.19 -15.74
N GLU A 59 -13.69 0.64 -14.86
CA GLU A 59 -14.30 1.97 -14.97
C GLU A 59 -13.24 3.07 -14.93
N PHE A 60 -12.24 2.99 -14.04
CA PHE A 60 -11.12 3.95 -14.05
C PHE A 60 -10.34 3.92 -15.37
N LYS A 61 -10.12 2.73 -15.94
CA LYS A 61 -9.45 2.59 -17.24
C LYS A 61 -10.25 3.26 -18.36
N GLU A 62 -11.56 3.05 -18.42
CA GLU A 62 -12.44 3.65 -19.44
C GLU A 62 -12.39 5.17 -19.42
N TYR A 63 -12.28 5.76 -18.23
CA TYR A 63 -12.09 7.21 -18.04
C TYR A 63 -10.63 7.66 -18.16
N LYS A 64 -9.69 6.75 -18.50
CA LYS A 64 -8.25 7.01 -18.62
C LYS A 64 -7.65 7.59 -17.35
N ILE A 65 -8.10 7.09 -16.19
CA ILE A 65 -7.61 7.49 -14.88
C ILE A 65 -6.55 6.49 -14.43
N PRO A 66 -5.28 6.90 -14.26
CA PRO A 66 -4.28 6.06 -13.64
C PRO A 66 -4.58 5.89 -12.16
N VAL A 67 -4.34 4.69 -11.64
CA VAL A 67 -4.58 4.32 -10.24
C VAL A 67 -3.30 3.77 -9.62
N LEU A 68 -2.86 4.34 -8.52
CA LEU A 68 -1.88 3.72 -7.65
C LEU A 68 -2.58 2.57 -6.92
N TRP A 69 -2.35 1.35 -7.40
CA TRP A 69 -2.98 0.15 -6.86
C TRP A 69 -2.10 -0.48 -5.78
N ARG A 70 -2.56 -0.46 -4.54
CA ARG A 70 -1.82 -0.93 -3.36
C ARG A 70 -2.54 -2.09 -2.66
N PRO A 71 -2.53 -3.30 -3.26
CA PRO A 71 -3.09 -4.49 -2.63
C PRO A 71 -2.12 -5.08 -1.61
N PHE A 72 -2.64 -5.88 -0.67
CA PHE A 72 -1.85 -6.67 0.28
C PHE A 72 -0.84 -5.86 1.08
N HIS A 73 -1.21 -4.65 1.51
CA HIS A 73 -0.33 -3.80 2.30
C HIS A 73 0.06 -4.48 3.63
N GLU A 74 1.20 -4.05 4.20
CA GLU A 74 1.74 -4.60 5.45
C GLU A 74 1.92 -6.13 5.41
N SER A 75 2.30 -6.68 4.27
CA SER A 75 2.42 -8.13 4.06
C SER A 75 3.65 -8.76 4.73
N ASP A 76 4.47 -7.98 5.41
CA ASP A 76 5.50 -8.40 6.36
C ASP A 76 4.94 -8.71 7.75
N GLY A 77 3.69 -8.31 8.05
CA GLY A 77 2.96 -8.63 9.26
C GLY A 77 2.02 -9.82 9.10
N THR A 78 1.65 -10.42 10.23
CA THR A 78 0.77 -11.60 10.26
C THR A 78 -0.66 -11.30 10.70
N TRP A 79 -0.99 -10.02 10.95
CA TRP A 79 -2.31 -9.60 11.43
C TRP A 79 -3.38 -9.62 10.34
N PHE A 80 -3.02 -9.40 9.08
CA PHE A 80 -3.94 -9.56 7.95
C PHE A 80 -3.86 -10.97 7.37
N TRP A 81 -4.99 -11.48 6.84
CA TRP A 81 -5.04 -12.85 6.31
C TRP A 81 -4.02 -13.08 5.18
N TRP A 82 -3.72 -12.07 4.35
CA TRP A 82 -2.77 -12.20 3.24
C TRP A 82 -1.31 -12.32 3.68
N GLY A 83 -0.96 -11.81 4.88
CA GLY A 83 0.36 -11.95 5.48
C GLY A 83 0.49 -13.13 6.46
N SER A 84 -0.61 -13.79 6.81
CA SER A 84 -0.68 -14.78 7.90
C SER A 84 0.20 -16.03 7.69
N LYS A 85 0.58 -16.32 6.46
CA LYS A 85 1.46 -17.44 6.08
C LYS A 85 2.86 -16.99 5.65
N GLY A 86 3.21 -15.77 5.96
CA GLY A 86 4.52 -15.18 5.68
C GLY A 86 4.59 -14.41 4.37
N PRO A 87 5.66 -13.61 4.22
CA PRO A 87 5.82 -12.69 3.10
C PRO A 87 5.99 -13.39 1.76
N GLU A 88 6.51 -14.62 1.72
CA GLU A 88 6.64 -15.41 0.49
C GLU A 88 5.28 -15.76 -0.09
N VAL A 89 4.30 -16.15 0.74
CA VAL A 89 2.93 -16.43 0.30
C VAL A 89 2.27 -15.16 -0.20
N ALA A 90 2.38 -14.06 0.55
CA ALA A 90 1.84 -12.76 0.15
C ALA A 90 2.41 -12.28 -1.20
N LYS A 91 3.71 -12.47 -1.41
CA LYS A 91 4.38 -12.21 -2.69
C LYS A 91 3.75 -12.97 -3.86
N GLU A 92 3.50 -14.25 -3.69
CA GLU A 92 2.91 -15.07 -4.77
C GLU A 92 1.44 -14.70 -5.01
N LEU A 93 0.67 -14.32 -3.99
CA LEU A 93 -0.68 -13.76 -4.16
C LEU A 93 -0.66 -12.45 -4.98
N TYR A 94 0.32 -11.59 -4.69
CA TYR A 94 0.50 -10.33 -5.42
C TYR A 94 0.81 -10.58 -6.90
N LYS A 95 1.74 -11.48 -7.20
CA LYS A 95 2.07 -11.86 -8.59
C LYS A 95 0.87 -12.45 -9.31
N LEU A 96 0.12 -13.32 -8.63
CA LEU A 96 -1.09 -13.92 -9.19
C LEU A 96 -2.14 -12.85 -9.54
N MET A 97 -2.34 -11.85 -8.66
CA MET A 97 -3.22 -10.72 -8.92
C MET A 97 -2.70 -9.84 -10.07
N PHE A 98 -1.40 -9.56 -10.09
CA PHE A 98 -0.75 -8.81 -11.17
C PHE A 98 -0.99 -9.48 -12.52
N ASP A 99 -0.66 -10.76 -12.63
CA ASP A 99 -0.82 -11.51 -13.88
C ASP A 99 -2.28 -11.53 -14.35
N TYR A 100 -3.20 -11.68 -13.40
CA TYR A 100 -4.62 -11.67 -13.71
C TYR A 100 -5.11 -10.29 -14.20
N TYR A 101 -4.78 -9.23 -13.50
CA TYR A 101 -5.25 -7.89 -13.85
C TYR A 101 -4.56 -7.34 -15.11
N VAL A 102 -3.26 -7.55 -15.26
CA VAL A 102 -2.50 -7.03 -16.41
C VAL A 102 -2.72 -7.90 -17.64
N ASN A 103 -2.49 -9.22 -17.53
CA ASN A 103 -2.44 -10.11 -18.69
C ASN A 103 -3.82 -10.66 -19.11
N VAL A 104 -4.74 -10.88 -18.15
CA VAL A 104 -6.09 -11.42 -18.47
C VAL A 104 -7.11 -10.30 -18.62
N LYS A 105 -7.13 -9.33 -17.68
CA LYS A 105 -8.09 -8.21 -17.69
C LYS A 105 -7.60 -6.99 -18.49
N SER A 106 -6.32 -6.98 -18.86
CA SER A 106 -5.70 -5.86 -19.59
C SER A 106 -5.84 -4.51 -18.90
N LEU A 107 -5.75 -4.47 -17.56
CA LEU A 107 -5.82 -3.27 -16.74
C LEU A 107 -4.46 -2.54 -16.77
N ASP A 108 -4.20 -1.78 -17.83
CA ASP A 108 -2.96 -1.06 -18.10
C ASP A 108 -2.91 0.35 -17.49
N ASN A 109 -3.93 0.71 -16.73
CA ASN A 109 -4.02 1.98 -16.01
C ASN A 109 -3.56 1.88 -14.53
N LEU A 110 -3.08 0.71 -14.10
CA LEU A 110 -2.63 0.48 -12.73
C LEU A 110 -1.12 0.72 -12.60
N LEU A 111 -0.73 1.51 -11.60
CA LEU A 111 0.64 1.62 -11.11
C LEU A 111 0.74 0.80 -9.84
N TRP A 112 1.54 -0.24 -9.86
CA TRP A 112 1.59 -1.28 -8.83
C TRP A 112 2.46 -0.86 -7.64
N VAL A 113 1.82 -0.71 -6.48
CA VAL A 113 2.46 -0.29 -5.23
C VAL A 113 2.66 -1.50 -4.33
N TRP A 114 3.89 -1.90 -4.10
CA TRP A 114 4.27 -2.95 -3.16
C TRP A 114 4.55 -2.41 -1.77
N ASN A 115 4.00 -3.06 -0.73
CA ASN A 115 4.14 -2.63 0.65
C ASN A 115 4.57 -3.81 1.54
N CYS A 116 5.89 -3.99 1.65
CA CYS A 116 6.53 -4.97 2.52
C CYS A 116 8.01 -4.60 2.70
N ARG A 117 8.51 -4.67 3.92
CA ARG A 117 9.90 -4.30 4.27
C ARG A 117 10.88 -5.46 4.16
N LEU A 118 10.40 -6.68 3.91
CA LEU A 118 11.23 -7.88 3.91
C LEU A 118 11.61 -8.30 2.49
N LYS A 119 12.92 -8.55 2.29
CA LYS A 119 13.46 -9.01 1.02
C LYS A 119 12.79 -10.28 0.50
N SER A 120 12.45 -11.21 1.39
CA SER A 120 11.77 -12.46 1.02
C SER A 120 10.38 -12.24 0.42
N GLY A 121 9.74 -11.13 0.78
CA GLY A 121 8.44 -10.71 0.25
C GLY A 121 8.50 -9.96 -1.08
N TYR A 122 9.65 -9.45 -1.50
CA TYR A 122 9.73 -8.62 -2.70
C TYR A 122 9.46 -9.41 -3.98
N PRO A 123 8.43 -9.02 -4.79
CA PRO A 123 8.04 -9.80 -5.97
C PRO A 123 8.96 -9.63 -7.18
N GLY A 124 9.80 -8.61 -7.16
CA GLY A 124 10.71 -8.27 -8.27
C GLY A 124 10.27 -7.03 -9.05
N ASP A 125 11.23 -6.40 -9.71
CA ASP A 125 11.04 -5.10 -10.40
C ASP A 125 10.01 -5.15 -11.53
N ASP A 126 9.78 -6.32 -12.13
CA ASP A 126 8.81 -6.49 -13.23
C ASP A 126 7.34 -6.41 -12.76
N TYR A 127 7.11 -6.56 -11.46
CA TYR A 127 5.77 -6.55 -10.84
C TYR A 127 5.46 -5.25 -10.08
N VAL A 128 6.42 -4.35 -9.93
CA VAL A 128 6.32 -3.20 -9.02
C VAL A 128 6.70 -1.92 -9.74
N ASP A 129 5.89 -0.87 -9.58
CA ASP A 129 6.22 0.49 -10.01
C ASP A 129 6.73 1.34 -8.84
N ILE A 130 6.13 1.16 -7.66
CA ILE A 130 6.44 1.91 -6.44
C ILE A 130 6.63 0.95 -5.28
N ILE A 131 7.74 1.05 -4.56
CA ILE A 131 7.91 0.39 -3.27
C ILE A 131 7.41 1.31 -2.16
N SER A 132 6.84 0.76 -1.11
CA SER A 132 6.30 1.58 -0.03
C SER A 132 6.41 0.92 1.33
N LEU A 133 6.26 1.73 2.35
CA LEU A 133 6.12 1.26 3.73
C LEU A 133 5.07 2.06 4.49
N ASP A 134 4.57 1.45 5.55
CA ASP A 134 3.70 2.06 6.54
C ASP A 134 4.50 2.19 7.84
N GLU A 135 4.53 3.38 8.46
CA GLU A 135 5.36 3.66 9.62
C GLU A 135 4.58 4.38 10.72
N TYR A 136 4.50 3.72 11.86
CA TYR A 136 3.82 4.23 13.04
C TYR A 136 4.83 4.35 14.19
N LEU A 137 5.52 5.50 14.26
CA LEU A 137 6.47 5.75 15.33
C LEU A 137 5.73 5.80 16.68
N PRO A 138 6.35 5.32 17.77
CA PRO A 138 5.73 5.28 19.11
C PRO A 138 5.54 6.68 19.71
N GLU A 139 6.33 7.66 19.27
CA GLU A 139 6.29 9.05 19.73
C GLU A 139 6.66 10.01 18.59
N TYR A 140 6.18 11.24 18.69
CA TYR A 140 6.56 12.28 17.74
C TYR A 140 8.07 12.60 17.85
N LYS A 141 8.74 12.51 16.70
CA LYS A 141 10.10 13.02 16.48
C LYS A 141 10.13 13.66 15.11
N PRO A 142 10.66 14.92 14.99
CA PRO A 142 10.94 15.47 13.67
C PRO A 142 11.83 14.50 12.90
N THR A 143 11.38 14.06 11.73
CA THR A 143 12.10 13.09 10.90
C THR A 143 11.78 13.30 9.43
N ASP A 144 12.71 12.94 8.56
CA ASP A 144 12.53 12.81 7.11
C ASP A 144 12.35 11.35 6.68
N TYR A 145 12.32 10.44 7.64
CA TYR A 145 12.26 8.99 7.43
C TYR A 145 13.39 8.42 6.54
N LYS A 146 14.54 9.08 6.54
CA LYS A 146 15.69 8.65 5.73
C LYS A 146 16.19 7.26 6.12
N GLU A 147 16.23 6.95 7.40
CA GLU A 147 16.64 5.62 7.88
C GLU A 147 15.73 4.52 7.34
N GLN A 148 14.42 4.75 7.37
CA GLN A 148 13.41 3.85 6.81
C GLN A 148 13.55 3.73 5.28
N TYR A 149 13.84 4.83 4.60
CA TYR A 149 14.12 4.83 3.16
C TYR A 149 15.32 3.94 2.83
N ASP A 150 16.45 4.18 3.48
CA ASP A 150 17.69 3.45 3.21
C ASP A 150 17.50 1.95 3.46
N LYS A 151 16.78 1.58 4.52
CA LYS A 151 16.43 0.18 4.82
C LYS A 151 15.52 -0.42 3.76
N LEU A 152 14.46 0.27 3.35
CA LEU A 152 13.53 -0.20 2.33
C LEU A 152 14.26 -0.47 1.01
N ILE A 153 15.09 0.46 0.55
CA ILE A 153 15.90 0.33 -0.66
C ILE A 153 16.87 -0.86 -0.56
N PHE A 154 17.52 -1.03 0.59
CA PHE A 154 18.44 -2.14 0.82
C PHE A 154 17.74 -3.52 0.75
N GLU A 155 16.54 -3.62 1.34
CA GLU A 155 15.78 -4.87 1.42
C GLU A 155 14.99 -5.19 0.13
N THR A 156 14.74 -4.21 -0.73
CA THR A 156 13.93 -4.39 -1.95
C THR A 156 14.74 -4.13 -3.22
N THR A 157 14.75 -2.91 -3.70
CA THR A 157 15.38 -2.49 -4.96
C THR A 157 15.77 -1.02 -4.94
N GLN A 158 16.81 -0.68 -5.72
CA GLN A 158 17.22 0.71 -6.00
C GLN A 158 16.62 1.27 -7.30
N ASN A 159 15.88 0.46 -8.04
CA ASN A 159 15.40 0.80 -9.38
C ASN A 159 13.98 1.39 -9.39
N LYS A 160 13.31 1.41 -8.23
CA LYS A 160 11.93 1.89 -8.10
C LYS A 160 11.87 3.08 -7.16
N VAL A 161 10.89 3.95 -7.40
CA VAL A 161 10.60 5.06 -6.49
C VAL A 161 9.94 4.55 -5.22
N ALA A 162 10.13 5.28 -4.11
CA ALA A 162 9.66 4.86 -2.79
C ALA A 162 8.65 5.84 -2.20
N ALA A 163 7.68 5.32 -1.45
CA ALA A 163 6.63 6.11 -0.80
C ALA A 163 6.43 5.75 0.67
N LEU A 164 6.01 6.75 1.45
CA LEU A 164 5.47 6.57 2.80
C LEU A 164 3.95 6.42 2.68
N ALA A 165 3.49 5.17 2.49
CA ALA A 165 2.10 4.92 2.08
C ALA A 165 1.10 5.05 3.22
N GLU A 166 1.54 4.87 4.48
CA GLU A 166 0.78 5.21 5.67
C GLU A 166 1.71 5.68 6.78
N LEU A 167 1.31 6.74 7.48
CA LEU A 167 2.07 7.30 8.58
C LEU A 167 1.17 7.62 9.78
N GLY A 168 1.71 7.41 10.99
CA GLY A 168 1.15 7.99 12.19
C GLY A 168 1.53 9.48 12.30
N TYR A 169 2.79 9.80 12.16
CA TYR A 169 3.32 11.17 12.22
C TYR A 169 3.81 11.64 10.85
N LEU A 170 3.46 12.88 10.50
CA LEU A 170 3.93 13.51 9.27
C LEU A 170 5.45 13.72 9.29
N PRO A 171 6.12 13.60 8.13
CA PRO A 171 7.52 13.95 8.03
C PRO A 171 7.73 15.45 8.23
N SER A 172 8.91 15.83 8.72
CA SER A 172 9.33 17.23 8.76
C SER A 172 9.63 17.73 7.35
N ALA A 173 8.84 18.67 6.84
CA ALA A 173 9.07 19.26 5.53
C ALA A 173 10.41 19.99 5.43
N GLU A 174 10.89 20.57 6.55
CA GLU A 174 12.21 21.20 6.63
C GLU A 174 13.32 20.17 6.44
N MET A 175 13.27 19.05 7.18
CA MET A 175 14.27 17.98 7.05
C MET A 175 14.23 17.34 5.66
N LEU A 176 13.05 17.10 5.09
CA LEU A 176 12.88 16.61 3.72
C LEU A 176 13.52 17.56 2.71
N SER A 177 13.32 18.89 2.88
CA SER A 177 13.89 19.89 1.99
C SER A 177 15.42 19.99 2.07
N GLN A 178 16.00 19.64 3.22
CA GLN A 178 17.45 19.63 3.45
C GLN A 178 18.08 18.31 2.97
N SER A 179 17.56 17.18 3.39
CA SER A 179 18.11 15.85 3.09
C SER A 179 17.87 15.39 1.66
N LYS A 180 16.80 15.89 1.04
CA LYS A 180 16.37 15.47 -0.31
C LYS A 180 16.13 13.97 -0.43
N VAL A 181 15.79 13.27 0.68
CA VAL A 181 15.39 11.87 0.59
C VAL A 181 14.20 11.75 -0.36
N PRO A 182 14.28 10.89 -1.40
CA PRO A 182 13.38 10.98 -2.55
C PRO A 182 12.08 10.20 -2.35
N TRP A 183 11.38 10.46 -1.28
CA TRP A 183 10.01 9.99 -1.13
C TRP A 183 9.10 10.65 -2.17
N VAL A 184 8.37 9.85 -2.97
CA VAL A 184 7.50 10.38 -4.03
C VAL A 184 6.14 10.84 -3.52
N TYR A 185 5.65 10.26 -2.44
CA TYR A 185 4.50 10.76 -1.69
C TYR A 185 4.53 10.27 -0.25
N PHE A 186 3.70 10.89 0.59
CA PHE A 186 3.37 10.41 1.92
C PHE A 186 1.88 10.62 2.20
N MET A 187 1.32 9.78 3.08
CA MET A 187 -0.07 9.86 3.53
C MET A 187 -0.16 9.55 5.03
N THR A 188 -0.89 10.35 5.79
CA THR A 188 -1.25 10.00 7.16
C THR A 188 -2.42 9.02 7.18
N TRP A 189 -2.45 8.15 8.19
CA TRP A 189 -3.66 7.40 8.46
C TRP A 189 -4.78 8.33 8.96
N SER A 190 -6.01 7.82 8.97
CA SER A 190 -7.23 8.60 9.25
C SER A 190 -7.47 8.85 10.75
N LYS A 191 -8.58 9.52 11.07
CA LYS A 191 -9.09 9.77 12.43
C LYS A 191 -8.06 10.45 13.34
N GLU A 192 -7.73 9.82 14.47
CA GLU A 192 -6.83 10.35 15.49
C GLU A 192 -5.46 10.78 14.99
N PHE A 193 -5.00 10.23 13.86
CA PHE A 193 -3.74 10.60 13.25
C PHE A 193 -3.76 11.98 12.57
N ILE A 194 -4.94 12.45 12.20
CA ILE A 194 -5.10 13.75 11.52
C ILE A 194 -6.11 14.69 12.22
N ILE A 195 -7.02 14.14 13.04
CA ILE A 195 -8.06 14.90 13.73
C ILE A 195 -7.80 14.79 15.25
N GLY A 196 -7.89 15.92 15.97
CA GLY A 196 -7.80 15.94 17.43
C GLY A 196 -6.42 16.19 18.01
N GLU A 197 -5.41 16.45 17.17
CA GLU A 197 -4.05 16.87 17.56
C GLU A 197 -3.27 15.88 18.43
N GLN A 198 -3.73 14.65 18.56
CA GLN A 198 -3.04 13.63 19.36
C GLN A 198 -1.70 13.22 18.72
N TYR A 199 -1.66 13.10 17.40
CA TYR A 199 -0.47 12.70 16.65
C TYR A 199 0.12 13.87 15.88
N ASN A 200 -0.69 14.59 15.11
CA ASN A 200 -0.25 15.72 14.31
C ASN A 200 -1.03 16.97 14.72
N THR A 201 -0.34 17.93 15.33
CA THR A 201 -0.95 19.22 15.70
C THR A 201 -1.32 20.03 14.46
N VAL A 202 -2.30 20.93 14.58
CA VAL A 202 -2.67 21.86 13.49
C VAL A 202 -1.46 22.68 13.03
N GLU A 203 -0.58 23.06 13.94
CA GLU A 203 0.64 23.78 13.62
C GLU A 203 1.58 22.92 12.75
N ASN A 204 1.76 21.64 13.10
CA ASN A 204 2.60 20.73 12.33
C ASN A 204 2.02 20.46 10.94
N LEU A 205 0.69 20.23 10.87
CA LEU A 205 0.00 20.08 9.59
C LEU A 205 0.25 21.29 8.67
N LYS A 206 0.09 22.52 9.18
CA LYS A 206 0.37 23.74 8.42
C LYS A 206 1.84 23.82 7.97
N LYS A 207 2.79 23.54 8.86
CA LYS A 207 4.23 23.55 8.52
C LYS A 207 4.55 22.58 7.37
N VAL A 208 3.88 21.44 7.31
CA VAL A 208 4.10 20.46 6.26
C VAL A 208 3.40 20.86 4.96
N TYR A 209 2.09 21.07 5.00
CA TYR A 209 1.30 21.30 3.78
C TYR A 209 1.48 22.69 3.14
N GLU A 210 1.90 23.68 3.90
CA GLU A 210 2.23 25.02 3.39
C GLU A 210 3.69 25.14 2.91
N ASN A 211 4.55 24.16 3.20
CA ASN A 211 5.95 24.20 2.81
C ASN A 211 6.09 24.13 1.27
N PRO A 212 6.87 25.00 0.65
CA PRO A 212 7.05 24.99 -0.81
C PRO A 212 7.65 23.70 -1.38
N TYR A 213 8.31 22.90 -0.57
CA TYR A 213 8.86 21.59 -0.97
C TYR A 213 7.79 20.52 -1.10
N VAL A 214 6.65 20.69 -0.45
CA VAL A 214 5.55 19.72 -0.44
C VAL A 214 4.51 20.15 -1.47
N ILE A 215 4.21 19.24 -2.39
CA ILE A 215 3.11 19.43 -3.34
C ILE A 215 1.83 18.90 -2.67
N SER A 216 0.87 19.77 -2.44
CA SER A 216 -0.44 19.44 -1.89
C SER A 216 -1.54 20.09 -2.72
N ASP A 217 -2.77 19.57 -2.57
CA ASP A 217 -3.96 20.20 -3.16
C ASP A 217 -4.23 21.51 -2.40
N LYS A 218 -3.65 22.60 -2.93
CA LYS A 218 -3.95 23.96 -2.42
C LYS A 218 -5.19 24.42 -3.15
N GLU A 219 -6.28 24.63 -2.40
CA GLU A 219 -7.42 25.34 -2.94
C GLU A 219 -6.94 26.63 -3.62
N LYS A 220 -7.28 26.76 -4.89
CA LYS A 220 -7.00 27.96 -5.69
C LYS A 220 -8.00 29.05 -5.34
#